data_704e275bfc8ec047547ac4f8ba4a35d6
#
_entry.id   704e275bfc8ec047547ac4f8ba4a35d6
#
_cell.length_a   1.000
_cell.length_b   1.000
_cell.length_c   1.000
_cell.angle_alpha   90.00
_cell.angle_beta   90.00
_cell.angle_gamma   90.00
#
_symmetry.space_group_name_H-M   'P 1'
#
loop_
_entity.id
_entity.type
_entity.pdbx_description
1 polymer ?
#
loop_
_entity_poly.entity_id
_entity_poly.type
_entity_poly.pdbx_seq_one_letter_code
_entity_poly.pdbx_strand_id
1 'polypeptide(L)'
;MNGWINIYKPKGYTSTYCLNVLKSKFKLKKIGHAGTLDPLAEGVLPIAIGEATKSIPYLAEAKKNYLFEVFWGEETNTLDSEGVTTNVSKIIPSLKEINKVLHLFIGPVSYTHLTLPTKWI
;
A
#
# COMPACT_ATOMS: atom_id res chain seq x y z
N MET A 1 -15.55 -21.72 8.63
CA MET A 1 -15.55 -20.31 9.10
C MET A 1 -15.67 -19.38 7.91
N ASN A 2 -16.55 -18.44 7.97
CA ASN A 2 -16.77 -17.45 6.90
C ASN A 2 -16.87 -16.06 7.52
N GLY A 3 -16.28 -15.09 6.87
CA GLY A 3 -16.39 -13.71 7.31
C GLY A 3 -15.17 -12.87 7.00
N TRP A 4 -15.16 -11.68 7.54
CA TRP A 4 -14.09 -10.71 7.38
C TRP A 4 -13.39 -10.43 8.70
N ILE A 5 -12.07 -10.26 8.63
CA ILE A 5 -11.24 -9.81 9.74
C ILE A 5 -10.43 -8.62 9.26
N ASN A 6 -10.42 -7.56 10.04
CA ASN A 6 -9.46 -6.47 9.84
C ASN A 6 -8.25 -6.73 10.72
N ILE A 7 -7.08 -6.77 10.09
CA ILE A 7 -5.83 -6.83 10.84
C ILE A 7 -5.02 -5.56 10.60
N TYR A 8 -4.15 -5.25 11.53
CA TYR A 8 -3.14 -4.23 11.35
C TYR A 8 -1.86 -4.90 10.85
N LYS A 9 -1.49 -4.62 9.59
CA LYS A 9 -0.25 -5.14 9.04
C LYS A 9 0.93 -4.28 9.52
N PRO A 10 1.89 -4.87 10.23
CA PRO A 10 3.09 -4.14 10.64
C PRO A 10 3.98 -3.82 9.44
N LYS A 11 4.82 -2.81 9.61
CA LYS A 11 5.90 -2.52 8.67
C LYS A 11 6.90 -3.68 8.61
N GLY A 12 7.38 -4.00 7.42
CA GLY A 12 8.39 -5.03 7.22
C GLY A 12 7.84 -6.41 6.86
N TYR A 13 6.53 -6.61 6.92
CA TYR A 13 5.89 -7.86 6.53
C TYR A 13 5.08 -7.68 5.24
N THR A 14 5.10 -8.70 4.40
CA THR A 14 4.24 -8.70 3.20
C THR A 14 2.79 -8.99 3.59
N SER A 15 1.86 -8.53 2.77
CA SER A 15 0.44 -8.88 2.95
C SER A 15 0.22 -10.38 2.87
N THR A 16 0.90 -11.05 1.93
CA THR A 16 0.83 -12.52 1.78
C THR A 16 1.36 -13.24 3.01
N TYR A 17 2.44 -12.75 3.61
CA TYR A 17 2.97 -13.35 4.85
C TYR A 17 1.95 -13.29 5.98
N CYS A 18 1.32 -12.14 6.18
CA CYS A 18 0.28 -11.98 7.20
C CYS A 18 -0.90 -12.95 6.96
N LEU A 19 -1.30 -13.09 5.70
CA LEU A 19 -2.34 -14.02 5.31
C LEU A 19 -1.96 -15.46 5.63
N ASN A 20 -0.74 -15.87 5.31
CA ASN A 20 -0.26 -17.23 5.54
C ASN A 20 -0.15 -17.57 7.03
N VAL A 21 0.24 -16.61 7.86
CA VAL A 21 0.27 -16.78 9.31
C VAL A 21 -1.13 -17.08 9.85
N LEU A 22 -2.12 -16.32 9.42
CA LEU A 22 -3.52 -16.55 9.82
C LEU A 22 -4.05 -17.89 9.32
N LYS A 23 -3.75 -18.21 8.08
CA LYS A 23 -4.16 -19.47 7.47
C LYS A 23 -3.64 -20.67 8.25
N SER A 24 -2.38 -20.63 8.61
CA SER A 24 -1.73 -21.69 9.38
C SER A 24 -2.25 -21.77 10.82
N LYS A 25 -2.31 -20.63 11.50
CA LYS A 25 -2.67 -20.55 12.91
C LYS A 25 -4.10 -21.02 13.18
N PHE A 26 -5.02 -20.66 12.32
CA PHE A 26 -6.45 -21.01 12.46
C PHE A 26 -6.89 -22.16 11.56
N LYS A 27 -5.95 -22.79 10.85
CA LYS A 27 -6.20 -23.93 9.95
C LYS A 27 -7.29 -23.62 8.92
N LEU A 28 -7.19 -22.45 8.30
CA LEU A 28 -8.15 -21.99 7.32
C LEU A 28 -7.86 -22.61 5.94
N LYS A 29 -8.91 -23.00 5.23
CA LYS A 29 -8.78 -23.59 3.89
C LYS A 29 -8.79 -22.52 2.80
N LYS A 30 -9.67 -21.53 2.92
CA LYS A 30 -9.86 -20.49 1.92
C LYS A 30 -9.73 -19.12 2.58
N ILE A 31 -8.79 -18.32 2.09
CA ILE A 31 -8.49 -17.01 2.67
C ILE A 31 -7.93 -16.09 1.57
N GLY A 32 -8.22 -14.82 1.67
CA GLY A 32 -7.71 -13.80 0.76
C GLY A 32 -7.72 -12.43 1.40
N HIS A 33 -7.01 -11.48 0.81
CA HIS A 33 -7.01 -10.11 1.30
C HIS A 33 -7.55 -9.14 0.24
N ALA A 34 -8.06 -8.01 0.70
CA ALA A 34 -8.48 -6.92 -0.15
C ALA A 34 -7.55 -5.73 0.06
N GLY A 35 -6.95 -5.25 -1.02
CA GLY A 35 -6.06 -4.10 -0.95
C GLY A 35 -4.68 -4.46 -0.39
N THR A 36 -3.79 -4.87 -1.26
CA THR A 36 -2.41 -5.18 -0.91
C THR A 36 -1.68 -3.95 -0.37
N LEU A 37 -0.96 -4.15 0.72
CA LEU A 37 -0.01 -3.17 1.25
C LEU A 37 1.41 -3.65 0.99
N ASP A 38 2.28 -2.73 0.57
CA ASP A 38 3.71 -3.03 0.39
C ASP A 38 4.38 -3.38 1.73
N PRO A 39 5.52 -4.09 1.71
CA PRO A 39 6.22 -4.43 2.95
C PRO A 39 6.56 -3.22 3.83
N LEU A 40 6.91 -2.09 3.22
CA LEU A 40 7.21 -0.85 3.94
C LEU A 40 5.98 -0.18 4.54
N ALA A 41 4.80 -0.50 4.05
CA ALA A 41 3.56 0.10 4.53
C ALA A 41 3.04 -0.64 5.76
N GLU A 42 2.40 0.11 6.63
CA GLU A 42 1.65 -0.44 7.76
C GLU A 42 0.22 0.08 7.71
N GLY A 43 -0.70 -0.65 8.27
CA GLY A 43 -2.09 -0.22 8.33
C GLY A 43 -3.09 -1.35 8.21
N VAL A 44 -4.31 -0.98 7.91
CA VAL A 44 -5.45 -1.89 7.83
C VAL A 44 -5.34 -2.81 6.63
N LEU A 45 -5.41 -4.09 6.87
CA LEU A 45 -5.45 -5.13 5.85
C LEU A 45 -6.71 -5.98 6.07
N PRO A 46 -7.77 -5.79 5.26
CA PRO A 46 -8.97 -6.60 5.36
C PRO A 46 -8.72 -8.00 4.82
N ILE A 47 -9.14 -8.99 5.57
CA ILE A 47 -8.96 -10.41 5.22
C ILE A 47 -10.31 -11.10 5.17
N ALA A 48 -10.59 -11.75 4.06
CA ALA A 48 -11.78 -12.55 3.84
C ALA A 48 -11.49 -14.03 4.08
N ILE A 49 -12.38 -14.69 4.77
CA ILE A 49 -12.26 -16.11 5.14
C ILE A 49 -13.43 -16.87 4.55
N GLY A 50 -13.15 -18.03 3.94
CA GLY A 50 -14.16 -18.91 3.42
C GLY A 50 -14.97 -18.28 2.29
N GLU A 51 -16.27 -18.34 2.37
CA GLU A 51 -17.17 -17.80 1.35
C GLU A 51 -17.06 -16.28 1.19
N ALA A 52 -16.57 -15.57 2.21
CA ALA A 52 -16.37 -14.13 2.11
C ALA A 52 -15.31 -13.74 1.06
N THR A 53 -14.44 -14.67 0.66
CA THR A 53 -13.47 -14.41 -0.41
C THR A 53 -14.14 -14.04 -1.73
N LYS A 54 -15.36 -14.46 -1.95
CA LYS A 54 -16.15 -14.11 -3.13
C LYS A 54 -16.53 -12.62 -3.17
N SER A 55 -16.52 -11.95 -2.02
CA SER A 55 -16.87 -10.53 -1.90
C SER A 55 -15.66 -9.59 -1.98
N ILE A 56 -14.44 -10.12 -2.11
CA ILE A 56 -13.22 -9.32 -2.19
C ILE A 56 -13.29 -8.24 -3.28
N PRO A 57 -13.77 -8.51 -4.51
CA PRO A 57 -13.82 -7.47 -5.53
C PRO A 57 -14.61 -6.22 -5.14
N TYR A 58 -15.65 -6.38 -4.34
CA TYR A 58 -16.46 -5.24 -3.88
C TYR A 58 -15.69 -4.33 -2.92
N LEU A 59 -14.88 -4.90 -2.04
CA LEU A 59 -14.05 -4.12 -1.12
C LEU A 59 -12.82 -3.54 -1.80
N ALA A 60 -12.30 -4.20 -2.82
CA ALA A 60 -11.14 -3.73 -3.57
C ALA A 60 -11.40 -2.39 -4.26
N GLU A 61 -12.65 -2.10 -4.61
CA GLU A 61 -13.08 -0.84 -5.22
C GLU A 61 -13.39 0.26 -4.20
N ALA A 62 -13.39 -0.04 -2.91
CA ALA A 62 -13.66 0.93 -1.86
C ALA A 62 -12.55 1.99 -1.78
N LYS A 63 -12.91 3.18 -1.29
CA LYS A 63 -11.95 4.26 -1.06
C LYS A 63 -10.88 3.84 -0.07
N LYS A 64 -9.66 4.24 -0.35
CA LYS A 64 -8.51 4.01 0.51
C LYS A 64 -7.83 5.35 0.79
N ASN A 65 -7.34 5.49 2.02
CA ASN A 65 -6.59 6.66 2.43
C ASN A 65 -5.18 6.23 2.83
N TYR A 66 -4.19 6.96 2.34
CA TYR A 66 -2.80 6.69 2.63
C TYR A 66 -2.14 7.94 3.20
N LEU A 67 -1.36 7.75 4.26
CA LEU A 67 -0.50 8.78 4.80
C LEU A 67 0.94 8.39 4.53
N PHE A 68 1.71 9.29 3.94
CA PHE A 68 3.10 9.03 3.63
C PHE A 68 3.94 10.29 3.81
N GLU A 69 5.23 10.09 4.00
CA GLU A 69 6.20 11.16 4.09
C GLU A 69 7.12 11.15 2.88
N VAL A 70 7.44 12.33 2.39
CA VAL A 70 8.38 12.51 1.30
C VAL A 70 9.62 13.21 1.83
N PHE A 71 10.77 12.58 1.64
CA PHE A 71 12.06 13.21 1.91
C PHE A 71 12.56 13.94 0.68
N TRP A 72 12.77 15.23 0.84
CA TRP A 72 13.31 16.05 -0.23
C TRP A 72 14.83 15.91 -0.32
N GLY A 73 15.36 16.07 -1.53
CA GLY A 73 16.79 16.12 -1.77
C GLY A 73 17.40 14.83 -2.28
N GLU A 74 16.70 13.73 -2.23
CA GLU A 74 17.19 12.45 -2.73
C GLU A 74 16.14 11.73 -3.56
N GLU A 75 16.59 11.09 -4.61
CA GLU A 75 15.78 10.17 -5.42
C GLU A 75 16.43 8.80 -5.37
N THR A 76 15.63 7.76 -5.22
CA THR A 76 16.10 6.38 -5.20
C THR A 76 15.65 5.64 -6.45
N ASN A 77 16.34 4.56 -6.81
CA ASN A 77 16.00 3.76 -7.98
C ASN A 77 14.66 3.03 -7.84
N THR A 78 14.22 2.76 -6.62
CA THR A 78 12.91 2.14 -6.34
C THR A 78 11.82 3.16 -6.05
N LEU A 79 12.18 4.45 -5.94
CA LEU A 79 11.30 5.55 -5.60
C LEU A 79 10.70 5.43 -4.18
N ASP A 80 11.34 4.65 -3.32
CA ASP A 80 11.01 4.49 -1.91
C ASP A 80 12.29 4.41 -1.07
N SER A 81 12.15 4.20 0.24
CA SER A 81 13.29 4.18 1.15
C SER A 81 14.16 2.91 1.08
N GLU A 82 13.73 1.89 0.36
CA GLU A 82 14.52 0.65 0.21
C GLU A 82 15.57 0.71 -0.88
N GLY A 83 15.44 1.66 -1.80
CA GLY A 83 16.32 1.75 -2.95
C GLY A 83 17.64 2.47 -2.67
N VAL A 84 18.51 2.41 -3.68
CA VAL A 84 19.78 3.13 -3.69
C VAL A 84 19.57 4.53 -4.25
N THR A 85 20.18 5.53 -3.61
CA THR A 85 20.12 6.92 -4.05
C THR A 85 20.73 7.06 -5.45
N THR A 86 19.94 7.58 -6.40
CA THR A 86 20.37 7.80 -7.78
C THR A 86 20.67 9.27 -8.09
N ASN A 87 19.94 10.17 -7.44
CA ASN A 87 20.10 11.61 -7.62
C ASN A 87 20.00 12.32 -6.28
N VAL A 88 20.75 13.41 -6.16
CA VAL A 88 20.74 14.28 -4.98
C VAL A 88 20.52 15.72 -5.44
N SER A 89 19.68 16.45 -4.74
CA SER A 89 19.42 17.86 -4.98
C SER A 89 19.42 18.61 -3.66
N LYS A 90 19.97 19.83 -3.68
CA LYS A 90 19.91 20.74 -2.53
C LYS A 90 18.65 21.60 -2.53
N ILE A 91 17.85 21.51 -3.59
CA ILE A 91 16.64 22.30 -3.73
C ILE A 91 15.51 21.62 -2.94
N ILE A 92 14.96 22.36 -2.00
CA ILE A 92 13.82 21.94 -1.21
C ILE A 92 12.63 22.80 -1.60
N PRO A 93 11.52 22.23 -2.09
CA PRO A 93 10.38 23.04 -2.50
C PRO A 93 9.71 23.69 -1.28
N SER A 94 9.20 24.88 -1.48
CA SER A 94 8.36 25.54 -0.49
C SER A 94 6.97 24.93 -0.45
N LEU A 95 6.24 25.13 0.63
CA LEU A 95 4.85 24.68 0.74
C LEU A 95 3.98 25.26 -0.39
N LYS A 96 4.23 26.50 -0.77
CA LYS A 96 3.52 27.15 -1.88
C LYS A 96 3.76 26.42 -3.21
N GLU A 97 4.99 26.02 -3.49
CA GLU A 97 5.34 25.27 -4.69
C GLU A 97 4.72 23.90 -4.70
N ILE A 98 4.71 23.20 -3.55
CA ILE A 98 4.06 21.90 -3.40
C ILE A 98 2.57 22.01 -3.69
N ASN A 99 1.89 22.97 -3.07
CA ASN A 99 0.45 23.19 -3.28
C ASN A 99 0.12 23.51 -4.74
N LYS A 100 1.01 24.19 -5.42
CA LYS A 100 0.83 24.57 -6.83
C LYS A 100 0.78 23.36 -7.77
N VAL A 101 1.49 22.29 -7.45
CA VAL A 101 1.59 21.09 -8.30
C VAL A 101 0.70 19.94 -7.84
N LEU A 102 0.12 20.00 -6.65
CA LEU A 102 -0.70 18.89 -6.10
C LEU A 102 -1.87 18.51 -7.02
N HIS A 103 -2.46 19.48 -7.71
CA HIS A 103 -3.56 19.20 -8.63
C HIS A 103 -3.17 18.26 -9.78
N LEU A 104 -1.87 18.19 -10.12
CA LEU A 104 -1.39 17.29 -11.17
C LEU A 104 -1.49 15.80 -10.76
N PHE A 105 -1.63 15.52 -9.46
CA PHE A 105 -1.78 14.17 -8.93
C PHE A 105 -3.22 13.76 -8.72
N ILE A 106 -4.18 14.62 -9.09
CA ILE A 106 -5.60 14.32 -9.00
C ILE A 106 -6.07 13.78 -10.34
N GLY A 107 -6.69 12.60 -10.34
CA GLY A 107 -7.23 12.01 -11.55
C GLY A 107 -7.30 10.49 -11.47
N PRO A 108 -7.77 9.83 -12.53
CA PRO A 108 -7.80 8.37 -12.58
C PRO A 108 -6.39 7.80 -12.56
N VAL A 109 -6.25 6.67 -11.87
CA VAL A 109 -4.97 6.00 -11.68
C VAL A 109 -4.95 4.72 -12.51
N SER A 110 -3.91 4.55 -13.36
CA SER A 110 -3.68 3.32 -14.08
C SER A 110 -2.53 2.53 -13.42
N TYR A 111 -2.88 1.44 -12.78
CA TYR A 111 -1.88 0.61 -12.09
C TYR A 111 -0.94 -0.11 -13.05
N THR A 112 -1.27 -0.21 -14.34
CA THR A 112 -0.40 -0.80 -15.35
C THR A 112 0.79 0.07 -15.71
N HIS A 113 0.72 1.37 -15.43
CA HIS A 113 1.77 2.34 -15.75
C HIS A 113 2.42 2.96 -14.51
N LEU A 114 2.00 2.55 -13.32
CA LEU A 114 2.48 3.16 -12.10
C LEU A 114 3.82 2.61 -11.68
N THR A 115 4.76 3.52 -11.51
CA THR A 115 6.04 3.28 -10.86
C THR A 115 6.09 3.93 -9.47
N LEU A 116 5.11 4.74 -9.11
CA LEU A 116 5.12 5.55 -7.90
C LEU A 116 4.10 5.18 -6.84
N PRO A 117 2.77 5.30 -7.07
CA PRO A 117 1.82 5.32 -5.97
C PRO A 117 1.74 4.05 -5.14
N THR A 118 1.99 2.90 -5.71
CA THR A 118 1.96 1.63 -4.98
C THR A 118 3.18 1.42 -4.10
N LYS A 119 4.25 2.14 -4.35
CA LYS A 119 5.51 2.02 -3.63
C LYS A 119 5.62 2.99 -2.46
N TRP A 120 4.85 4.04 -2.47
CA TRP A 120 4.94 5.12 -1.49
C TRP A 120 3.95 4.99 -0.33
N ILE A 121 3.21 3.94 -0.36
CA ILE A 121 2.15 3.67 0.61
C ILE A 121 2.68 2.89 1.80
#